data_9caf360afb35de7f20068d00a40124a5
#
_entry.id   9caf360afb35de7f20068d00a40124a5
#
_cell.length_a   1.000
_cell.length_b   1.000
_cell.length_c   1.000
_cell.angle_alpha   90.00
_cell.angle_beta   90.00
_cell.angle_gamma   90.00
#
_symmetry.space_group_name_H-M   'P 1'
#
loop_
_entity.id
_entity.type
_entity.pdbx_description
1 polymer ?
#
loop_
_entity_poly.entity_id
_entity_poly.type
_entity_poly.pdbx_seq_one_letter_code
_entity_poly.pdbx_strand_id
1 'polypeptide(L)'
;MEFKSISQLKSLLDENKISVKEIAETYIKKINEKKDLNIFIYFNEDKIYDQVKEVENLSNDKILKGIPIAVKDLFCTKSMPTTAASKILENFKPTYESFVTQKLIDQGSIFVGKTNLDEFAMGSATNTSFFGNTINPLSKNNNPLAPGGSSGGSAAAVAADLCLGATGTDTGGSIRQPASFCGVVGIKPTYGLCSRWGIAAFASSLDQAGVFSKNVTDASIL
;
A
#
# COMPACT_ATOMS: atom_id res chain seq x y z
N MET A 1 1.36 -19.11 6.11
CA MET A 1 1.11 -18.50 7.45
C MET A 1 0.19 -17.29 7.25
N GLU A 2 -0.74 -17.02 8.15
CA GLU A 2 -1.68 -15.90 8.04
C GLU A 2 -1.49 -14.98 9.25
N PHE A 3 -1.24 -13.69 8.98
CA PHE A 3 -1.09 -12.68 10.04
C PHE A 3 -2.34 -11.79 10.05
N LYS A 4 -2.97 -11.66 11.21
CA LYS A 4 -4.27 -10.99 11.35
C LYS A 4 -4.16 -9.50 11.67
N SER A 5 -3.01 -9.06 12.21
CA SER A 5 -2.79 -7.66 12.60
C SER A 5 -1.32 -7.30 12.70
N ILE A 6 -1.03 -6.00 12.67
CA ILE A 6 0.30 -5.43 12.91
C ILE A 6 0.77 -5.81 14.32
N SER A 7 -0.09 -5.67 15.32
CA SER A 7 0.24 -5.98 16.70
C SER A 7 0.62 -7.45 16.91
N GLN A 8 -0.11 -8.38 16.27
CA GLN A 8 0.22 -9.80 16.32
C GLN A 8 1.58 -10.10 15.68
N LEU A 9 1.84 -9.53 14.50
CA LEU A 9 3.10 -9.76 13.80
C LEU A 9 4.28 -9.17 14.58
N LYS A 10 4.11 -7.97 15.15
CA LYS A 10 5.11 -7.34 16.02
C LYS A 10 5.45 -8.22 17.21
N SER A 11 4.45 -8.78 17.90
CA SER A 11 4.68 -9.71 19.03
C SER A 11 5.50 -10.94 18.60
N LEU A 12 5.19 -11.54 17.44
CA LEU A 12 5.93 -12.70 16.93
C LEU A 12 7.39 -12.34 16.59
N LEU A 13 7.64 -11.14 16.07
CA LEU A 13 8.99 -10.63 15.80
C LEU A 13 9.77 -10.38 17.09
N ASP A 14 9.16 -9.72 18.08
CA ASP A 14 9.78 -9.42 19.37
C ASP A 14 10.12 -10.68 20.17
N GLU A 15 9.31 -11.73 20.03
CA GLU A 15 9.52 -13.05 20.62
C GLU A 15 10.48 -13.93 19.80
N ASN A 16 11.05 -13.44 18.69
CA ASN A 16 11.90 -14.17 17.74
C ASN A 16 11.23 -15.47 17.20
N LYS A 17 9.90 -15.51 17.11
CA LYS A 17 9.13 -16.64 16.56
C LYS A 17 9.05 -16.60 15.04
N ILE A 18 9.36 -15.47 14.44
CA ILE A 18 9.45 -15.29 12.99
C ILE A 18 10.51 -14.23 12.68
N SER A 19 11.17 -14.36 11.57
CA SER A 19 12.13 -13.38 11.06
C SER A 19 11.47 -12.43 10.05
N VAL A 20 12.07 -11.26 9.86
CA VAL A 20 11.67 -10.31 8.82
C VAL A 20 11.72 -10.94 7.44
N LYS A 21 12.71 -11.81 7.20
CA LYS A 21 12.85 -12.55 5.94
C LYS A 21 11.67 -13.50 5.69
N GLU A 22 11.27 -14.31 6.67
CA GLU A 22 10.13 -15.22 6.55
C GLU A 22 8.81 -14.49 6.31
N ILE A 23 8.66 -13.29 6.89
CA ILE A 23 7.51 -12.42 6.61
C ILE A 23 7.53 -12.00 5.15
N ALA A 24 8.66 -11.48 4.65
CA ALA A 24 8.80 -11.06 3.26
C ALA A 24 8.49 -12.21 2.28
N GLU A 25 9.05 -13.39 2.51
CA GLU A 25 8.81 -14.59 1.70
C GLU A 25 7.31 -14.97 1.68
N THR A 26 6.64 -14.87 2.85
CA THR A 26 5.20 -15.15 2.94
C THR A 26 4.39 -14.20 2.07
N TYR A 27 4.69 -12.89 2.08
CA TYR A 27 3.95 -11.91 1.29
C TYR A 27 4.33 -11.95 -0.19
N ILE A 28 5.60 -12.18 -0.53
CA ILE A 28 6.04 -12.42 -1.92
C ILE A 28 5.24 -13.58 -2.54
N LYS A 29 5.13 -14.70 -1.83
CA LYS A 29 4.35 -15.86 -2.29
C LYS A 29 2.88 -15.49 -2.52
N LYS A 30 2.24 -14.85 -1.55
CA LYS A 30 0.82 -14.43 -1.66
C LYS A 30 0.58 -13.48 -2.84
N ILE A 31 1.49 -12.53 -3.08
CA ILE A 31 1.38 -11.60 -4.20
C ILE A 31 1.49 -12.35 -5.53
N ASN A 32 2.44 -13.27 -5.64
CA ASN A 32 2.62 -14.09 -6.84
C ASN A 32 1.39 -14.96 -7.16
N GLU A 33 0.70 -15.47 -6.13
CA GLU A 33 -0.51 -16.29 -6.27
C GLU A 33 -1.76 -15.50 -6.71
N LYS A 34 -1.75 -14.16 -6.59
CA LYS A 34 -2.91 -13.30 -6.86
C LYS A 34 -2.63 -12.20 -7.90
N LYS A 35 -1.69 -12.42 -8.81
CA LYS A 35 -1.33 -11.48 -9.89
C LYS A 35 -2.50 -11.14 -10.82
N ASP A 36 -3.42 -12.06 -10.99
CA ASP A 36 -4.64 -11.92 -11.80
C ASP A 36 -5.57 -10.81 -11.31
N LEU A 37 -5.47 -10.42 -10.03
CA LEU A 37 -6.24 -9.29 -9.49
C LEU A 37 -5.73 -7.91 -9.93
N ASN A 38 -4.56 -7.83 -10.57
CA ASN A 38 -3.91 -6.59 -11.04
C ASN A 38 -3.82 -5.48 -9.99
N ILE A 39 -3.46 -5.88 -8.76
CA ILE A 39 -3.39 -4.99 -7.60
C ILE A 39 -2.12 -4.13 -7.61
N PHE A 40 -0.99 -4.68 -8.09
CA PHE A 40 0.30 -3.99 -8.09
C PHE A 40 0.71 -3.59 -9.50
N ILE A 41 1.06 -2.32 -9.70
CA ILE A 41 1.71 -1.79 -10.91
C ILE A 41 3.20 -2.16 -10.91
N TYR A 42 3.83 -2.12 -9.74
CA TYR A 42 5.22 -2.50 -9.56
C TYR A 42 5.37 -3.44 -8.39
N PHE A 43 6.01 -4.58 -8.66
CA PHE A 43 6.39 -5.59 -7.68
C PHE A 43 7.76 -6.15 -8.09
N ASN A 44 8.70 -6.18 -7.14
CA ASN A 44 10.05 -6.69 -7.39
C ASN A 44 10.59 -7.35 -6.11
N GLU A 45 10.84 -8.65 -6.19
CA GLU A 45 11.28 -9.48 -5.07
C GLU A 45 12.67 -9.07 -4.55
N ASP A 46 13.62 -8.77 -5.46
CA ASP A 46 14.98 -8.37 -5.07
C ASP A 46 14.94 -7.07 -4.24
N LYS A 47 14.08 -6.12 -4.62
CA LYS A 47 13.90 -4.87 -3.87
C LYS A 47 13.29 -5.09 -2.49
N ILE A 48 12.45 -6.11 -2.32
CA ILE A 48 11.92 -6.50 -1.01
C ILE A 48 13.04 -7.10 -0.17
N TYR A 49 13.86 -8.00 -0.73
CA TYR A 49 15.00 -8.58 -0.03
C TYR A 49 16.08 -7.55 0.33
N ASP A 50 16.31 -6.52 -0.49
CA ASP A 50 17.21 -5.43 -0.14
C ASP A 50 16.69 -4.68 1.10
N GLN A 51 15.39 -4.35 1.16
CA GLN A 51 14.77 -3.74 2.34
C GLN A 51 14.85 -4.65 3.58
N VAL A 52 14.68 -5.96 3.42
CA VAL A 52 14.84 -6.93 4.54
C VAL A 52 16.20 -6.77 5.20
N LYS A 53 17.30 -6.74 4.42
CA LYS A 53 18.67 -6.57 4.93
C LYS A 53 18.83 -5.26 5.72
N GLU A 54 18.23 -4.18 5.24
CA GLU A 54 18.29 -2.88 5.91
C GLU A 54 17.50 -2.90 7.22
N VAL A 55 16.28 -3.46 7.20
CA VAL A 55 15.35 -3.49 8.33
C VAL A 55 15.83 -4.42 9.45
N GLU A 56 16.48 -5.54 9.12
CA GLU A 56 17.06 -6.47 10.12
C GLU A 56 18.07 -5.76 11.04
N ASN A 57 18.80 -4.77 10.52
CA ASN A 57 19.79 -4.01 11.27
C ASN A 57 19.18 -2.85 12.11
N LEU A 58 17.89 -2.58 11.99
CA LEU A 58 17.22 -1.54 12.77
C LEU A 58 16.98 -2.00 14.22
N SER A 59 16.88 -1.03 15.11
CA SER A 59 16.50 -1.25 16.50
C SER A 59 15.07 -1.84 16.61
N ASN A 60 14.83 -2.64 17.66
CA ASN A 60 13.53 -3.29 17.87
C ASN A 60 12.45 -2.35 18.41
N ASP A 61 12.80 -1.11 18.79
CA ASP A 61 11.85 -0.08 19.20
C ASP A 61 11.03 0.51 18.04
N LYS A 62 11.42 0.22 16.80
CA LYS A 62 10.68 0.65 15.61
C LYS A 62 9.31 -0.04 15.53
N ILE A 63 8.25 0.76 15.50
CA ILE A 63 6.86 0.27 15.58
C ILE A 63 6.50 -0.61 14.40
N LEU A 64 7.00 -0.26 13.20
CA LEU A 64 6.68 -0.97 11.95
C LEU A 64 7.82 -1.87 11.46
N LYS A 65 8.82 -2.20 12.30
CA LYS A 65 9.94 -3.07 11.90
C LYS A 65 9.45 -4.37 11.29
N GLY A 66 9.75 -4.56 10.00
CA GLY A 66 9.38 -5.76 9.26
C GLY A 66 7.91 -5.86 8.86
N ILE A 67 7.09 -4.83 9.09
CA ILE A 67 5.67 -4.83 8.73
C ILE A 67 5.51 -4.56 7.23
N PRO A 68 4.83 -5.45 6.48
CA PRO A 68 4.61 -5.32 5.04
C PRO A 68 3.54 -4.27 4.74
N ILE A 69 3.91 -3.24 4.02
CA ILE A 69 3.06 -2.11 3.61
C ILE A 69 3.02 -2.01 2.09
N ALA A 70 1.83 -1.86 1.51
CA ALA A 70 1.66 -1.52 0.10
C ALA A 70 1.57 -0.01 -0.08
N VAL A 71 2.19 0.51 -1.13
CA VAL A 71 2.26 1.97 -1.37
C VAL A 71 1.48 2.33 -2.62
N LYS A 72 0.44 3.17 -2.51
CA LYS A 72 -0.27 3.69 -3.68
C LYS A 72 0.72 4.36 -4.64
N ASP A 73 0.62 4.04 -5.93
CA ASP A 73 1.59 4.51 -6.93
C ASP A 73 1.46 6.00 -7.29
N LEU A 74 1.01 6.79 -6.34
CA LEU A 74 0.97 8.24 -6.33
C LEU A 74 2.05 8.84 -5.43
N PHE A 75 2.57 8.05 -4.49
CA PHE A 75 3.62 8.46 -3.55
C PHE A 75 5.00 8.23 -4.15
N CYS A 76 5.83 9.26 -4.20
CA CYS A 76 7.22 9.16 -4.62
C CYS A 76 8.01 8.24 -3.69
N THR A 77 8.77 7.32 -4.30
CA THR A 77 9.66 6.37 -3.63
C THR A 77 10.97 6.28 -4.39
N LYS A 78 12.12 6.40 -3.72
CA LYS A 78 13.45 6.31 -4.36
C LYS A 78 13.73 4.95 -4.96
N SER A 79 13.29 3.89 -4.30
CA SER A 79 13.62 2.52 -4.65
C SER A 79 12.76 1.94 -5.78
N MET A 80 11.61 2.60 -6.08
CA MET A 80 10.61 2.09 -7.01
C MET A 80 10.11 3.22 -7.93
N PRO A 81 9.65 2.92 -9.15
CA PRO A 81 9.01 3.93 -10.00
C PRO A 81 7.74 4.50 -9.34
N THR A 82 7.34 5.69 -9.78
CA THR A 82 6.08 6.32 -9.39
C THR A 82 5.41 6.85 -10.63
N THR A 83 4.37 6.14 -11.08
CA THR A 83 3.76 6.38 -12.39
C THR A 83 2.42 7.10 -12.33
N ALA A 84 1.81 7.23 -11.14
CA ALA A 84 0.44 7.70 -10.97
C ALA A 84 -0.57 6.94 -11.87
N ALA A 85 -0.29 5.67 -12.16
CA ALA A 85 -1.02 4.81 -13.10
C ALA A 85 -1.12 5.38 -14.53
N SER A 86 -0.20 6.25 -14.93
CA SER A 86 -0.16 6.92 -16.23
C SER A 86 1.03 6.48 -17.06
N LYS A 87 0.80 6.32 -18.37
CA LYS A 87 1.88 6.12 -19.34
C LYS A 87 2.86 7.29 -19.39
N ILE A 88 2.41 8.50 -19.13
CA ILE A 88 3.25 9.71 -19.13
C ILE A 88 4.41 9.60 -18.14
N LEU A 89 4.18 8.95 -17.00
CA LEU A 89 5.15 8.77 -15.93
C LEU A 89 5.72 7.34 -15.84
N GLU A 90 5.51 6.47 -16.83
CA GLU A 90 5.90 5.04 -16.75
C GLU A 90 7.39 4.84 -16.41
N ASN A 91 8.26 5.77 -16.83
CA ASN A 91 9.69 5.72 -16.59
C ASN A 91 10.17 6.66 -15.47
N PHE A 92 9.25 7.32 -14.77
CA PHE A 92 9.63 8.26 -13.73
C PHE A 92 10.12 7.53 -12.47
N LYS A 93 11.37 7.76 -12.11
CA LYS A 93 12.01 7.26 -10.90
C LYS A 93 12.36 8.45 -10.00
N PRO A 94 11.61 8.66 -8.92
CA PRO A 94 11.87 9.75 -7.99
C PRO A 94 13.26 9.65 -7.37
N THR A 95 13.91 10.79 -7.15
CA THR A 95 15.19 10.87 -6.43
C THR A 95 15.01 11.12 -4.94
N TYR A 96 13.77 11.17 -4.46
CA TYR A 96 13.38 11.45 -3.09
C TYR A 96 12.17 10.60 -2.66
N GLU A 97 12.04 10.41 -1.35
CA GLU A 97 10.85 9.82 -0.74
C GLU A 97 9.75 10.87 -0.54
N SER A 98 8.49 10.49 -0.65
CA SER A 98 7.42 11.31 -0.11
C SER A 98 7.55 11.41 1.42
N PHE A 99 6.98 12.45 2.02
CA PHE A 99 7.00 12.57 3.49
C PHE A 99 6.41 11.33 4.18
N VAL A 100 5.31 10.82 3.64
CA VAL A 100 4.61 9.65 4.21
C VAL A 100 5.46 8.38 4.08
N THR A 101 6.02 8.11 2.89
CA THR A 101 6.87 6.92 2.69
C THR A 101 8.14 6.99 3.53
N GLN A 102 8.74 8.18 3.67
CA GLN A 102 9.90 8.34 4.54
C GLN A 102 9.57 8.01 6.00
N LYS A 103 8.43 8.46 6.52
CA LYS A 103 8.00 8.15 7.89
C LYS A 103 7.78 6.64 8.11
N LEU A 104 7.20 5.95 7.14
CA LEU A 104 7.01 4.50 7.19
C LEU A 104 8.36 3.76 7.17
N ILE A 105 9.31 4.19 6.32
CA ILE A 105 10.68 3.65 6.27
C ILE A 105 11.41 3.90 7.60
N ASP A 106 11.33 5.11 8.16
CA ASP A 106 11.96 5.47 9.43
C ASP A 106 11.48 4.58 10.59
N GLN A 107 10.27 4.02 10.48
CA GLN A 107 9.70 3.07 11.44
C GLN A 107 9.97 1.60 11.07
N GLY A 108 10.70 1.34 9.98
CA GLY A 108 11.17 0.01 9.60
C GLY A 108 10.16 -0.82 8.81
N SER A 109 9.16 -0.20 8.18
CA SER A 109 8.24 -0.94 7.30
C SER A 109 8.95 -1.48 6.05
N ILE A 110 8.43 -2.56 5.49
CA ILE A 110 8.85 -3.12 4.21
C ILE A 110 7.80 -2.81 3.16
N PHE A 111 8.18 -2.11 2.10
CA PHE A 111 7.28 -1.86 0.98
C PHE A 111 7.22 -3.08 0.06
N VAL A 112 6.05 -3.71 0.01
CA VAL A 112 5.85 -4.91 -0.82
C VAL A 112 5.57 -4.60 -2.28
N GLY A 113 5.27 -3.35 -2.63
CA GLY A 113 5.06 -2.91 -4.01
C GLY A 113 4.25 -1.63 -4.13
N LYS A 114 4.10 -1.18 -5.37
CA LYS A 114 3.30 0.02 -5.74
C LYS A 114 1.94 -0.42 -6.24
N THR A 115 0.87 0.03 -5.57
CA THR A 115 -0.49 -0.40 -5.88
C THR A 115 -1.13 0.43 -6.99
N ASN A 116 -1.98 -0.23 -7.77
CA ASN A 116 -2.75 0.35 -8.85
C ASN A 116 -3.78 1.37 -8.33
N LEU A 117 -4.16 2.31 -9.19
CA LEU A 117 -5.09 3.40 -8.89
C LEU A 117 -5.75 3.89 -10.17
N ASP A 118 -6.78 4.72 -10.07
CA ASP A 118 -7.22 5.51 -11.23
C ASP A 118 -6.14 6.52 -11.62
N GLU A 119 -5.91 6.73 -12.92
CA GLU A 119 -4.87 7.59 -13.45
C GLU A 119 -4.89 8.98 -12.79
N PHE A 120 -3.75 9.44 -12.24
CA PHE A 120 -3.59 10.67 -11.43
C PHE A 120 -4.61 10.84 -10.31
N ALA A 121 -5.10 9.72 -9.75
CA ALA A 121 -6.16 9.68 -8.73
C ALA A 121 -7.51 10.26 -9.19
N MET A 122 -7.73 10.40 -10.49
CA MET A 122 -8.94 10.97 -11.10
C MET A 122 -9.92 9.87 -11.50
N GLY A 123 -10.56 9.24 -10.52
CA GLY A 123 -11.55 8.20 -10.74
C GLY A 123 -12.07 7.60 -9.44
N SER A 124 -12.98 6.63 -9.57
CA SER A 124 -13.69 6.02 -8.45
C SER A 124 -13.87 4.49 -8.57
N ALA A 125 -13.18 3.85 -9.51
CA ALA A 125 -13.36 2.42 -9.79
C ALA A 125 -12.04 1.66 -10.03
N THR A 126 -10.90 2.36 -10.12
CA THR A 126 -9.58 1.85 -10.49
C THR A 126 -9.64 1.13 -11.84
N ASN A 127 -10.29 1.77 -12.81
CA ASN A 127 -10.48 1.30 -14.17
C ASN A 127 -9.96 2.26 -15.25
N THR A 128 -9.37 3.39 -14.85
CA THR A 128 -8.73 4.36 -15.76
C THR A 128 -7.22 4.21 -15.81
N SER A 129 -6.66 3.24 -15.10
CA SER A 129 -5.22 2.96 -15.08
C SER A 129 -4.71 2.53 -16.45
N PHE A 130 -3.56 3.08 -16.87
CA PHE A 130 -2.82 2.60 -18.04
C PHE A 130 -2.43 1.11 -17.91
N PHE A 131 -2.23 0.62 -16.70
CA PHE A 131 -1.82 -0.76 -16.40
C PHE A 131 -3.00 -1.73 -16.30
N GLY A 132 -4.21 -1.29 -16.65
CA GLY A 132 -5.43 -2.11 -16.62
C GLY A 132 -6.19 -2.05 -15.30
N ASN A 133 -7.37 -2.67 -15.29
CA ASN A 133 -8.30 -2.63 -14.17
C ASN A 133 -7.83 -3.48 -13.00
N THR A 134 -8.04 -2.99 -11.77
CA THR A 134 -7.91 -3.82 -10.57
C THR A 134 -9.22 -4.53 -10.27
N ILE A 135 -9.14 -5.80 -9.91
CA ILE A 135 -10.29 -6.63 -9.54
C ILE A 135 -10.43 -6.67 -8.01
N ASN A 136 -11.66 -6.44 -7.53
CA ASN A 136 -11.98 -6.55 -6.11
C ASN A 136 -11.84 -8.02 -5.65
N PRO A 137 -11.06 -8.33 -4.59
CA PRO A 137 -10.89 -9.70 -4.10
C PRO A 137 -12.19 -10.38 -3.64
N LEU A 138 -13.25 -9.60 -3.39
CA LEU A 138 -14.58 -10.11 -3.02
C LEU A 138 -15.41 -10.55 -4.24
N SER A 139 -14.88 -10.46 -5.46
CA SER A 139 -15.53 -10.93 -6.68
C SER A 139 -15.83 -12.42 -6.61
N LYS A 140 -17.01 -12.83 -7.12
CA LYS A 140 -17.47 -14.22 -7.13
C LYS A 140 -17.96 -14.62 -8.52
N ASN A 141 -17.84 -15.90 -8.84
CA ASN A 141 -18.49 -16.53 -10.00
C ASN A 141 -18.21 -15.84 -11.35
N ASN A 142 -16.95 -15.52 -11.62
CA ASN A 142 -16.51 -14.82 -12.85
C ASN A 142 -17.20 -13.46 -13.09
N ASN A 143 -17.76 -12.86 -12.05
CA ASN A 143 -18.29 -11.49 -12.10
C ASN A 143 -17.30 -10.53 -11.43
N PRO A 144 -16.40 -9.89 -12.19
CA PRO A 144 -15.41 -8.98 -11.63
C PRO A 144 -16.08 -7.73 -11.08
N LEU A 145 -15.88 -7.47 -9.79
CA LEU A 145 -16.34 -6.26 -9.12
C LEU A 145 -15.22 -5.21 -9.12
N ALA A 146 -15.59 -3.95 -9.18
CA ALA A 146 -14.65 -2.84 -8.98
C ALA A 146 -14.24 -2.76 -7.50
N PRO A 147 -12.97 -2.48 -7.19
CA PRO A 147 -12.51 -2.30 -5.81
C PRO A 147 -12.85 -0.90 -5.25
N GLY A 148 -13.49 -0.06 -6.07
CA GLY A 148 -13.59 1.37 -5.80
C GLY A 148 -12.33 2.11 -6.25
N GLY A 149 -12.24 3.39 -5.96
CA GLY A 149 -11.13 4.25 -6.39
C GLY A 149 -11.14 5.62 -5.69
N SER A 150 -10.09 6.37 -5.92
CA SER A 150 -8.95 6.05 -6.79
C SER A 150 -7.93 5.09 -6.16
N SER A 151 -7.94 4.81 -4.85
CA SER A 151 -6.98 3.91 -4.17
C SER A 151 -7.46 2.45 -4.16
N GLY A 152 -8.04 1.95 -5.26
CA GLY A 152 -8.64 0.60 -5.30
C GLY A 152 -7.61 -0.51 -5.15
N GLY A 153 -6.41 -0.38 -5.76
CA GLY A 153 -5.34 -1.33 -5.56
C GLY A 153 -4.88 -1.44 -4.10
N SER A 154 -4.82 -0.32 -3.38
CA SER A 154 -4.45 -0.32 -1.95
C SER A 154 -5.50 -1.01 -1.07
N ALA A 155 -6.78 -0.70 -1.29
CA ALA A 155 -7.88 -1.37 -0.59
C ALA A 155 -7.91 -2.88 -0.90
N ALA A 156 -7.77 -3.23 -2.18
CA ALA A 156 -7.72 -4.62 -2.64
C ALA A 156 -6.51 -5.39 -2.07
N ALA A 157 -5.33 -4.74 -1.94
CA ALA A 157 -4.14 -5.37 -1.36
C ALA A 157 -4.40 -5.80 0.09
N VAL A 158 -5.00 -4.93 0.90
CA VAL A 158 -5.37 -5.25 2.30
C VAL A 158 -6.46 -6.31 2.35
N ALA A 159 -7.49 -6.20 1.54
CA ALA A 159 -8.60 -7.17 1.50
C ALA A 159 -8.13 -8.57 1.08
N ALA A 160 -7.16 -8.65 0.16
CA ALA A 160 -6.59 -9.90 -0.34
C ALA A 160 -5.49 -10.50 0.54
N ASP A 161 -5.16 -9.91 1.71
CA ASP A 161 -4.03 -10.33 2.56
C ASP A 161 -2.65 -10.23 1.92
N LEU A 162 -2.42 -9.26 1.06
CA LEU A 162 -1.14 -9.04 0.38
C LEU A 162 -0.23 -8.04 1.12
N CYS A 163 -0.75 -7.42 2.16
CA CYS A 163 -0.05 -6.54 3.10
C CYS A 163 -0.88 -6.38 4.38
N LEU A 164 -0.29 -5.84 5.46
CA LEU A 164 -1.03 -5.52 6.69
C LEU A 164 -1.57 -4.10 6.70
N GLY A 165 -0.99 -3.24 5.89
CA GLY A 165 -1.46 -1.88 5.69
C GLY A 165 -1.12 -1.36 4.31
N ALA A 166 -1.79 -0.31 3.88
CA ALA A 166 -1.49 0.35 2.62
C ALA A 166 -1.70 1.86 2.72
N THR A 167 -0.91 2.62 1.96
CA THR A 167 -1.14 4.06 1.81
C THR A 167 -2.24 4.34 0.80
N GLY A 168 -2.93 5.44 0.96
CA GLY A 168 -3.89 5.95 0.00
C GLY A 168 -3.98 7.47 0.01
N THR A 169 -4.69 8.03 -0.95
CA THR A 169 -5.05 9.45 -0.99
C THR A 169 -6.56 9.59 -1.10
N ASP A 170 -7.10 10.62 -0.49
CA ASP A 170 -8.54 10.94 -0.54
C ASP A 170 -8.73 12.42 -0.80
N THR A 171 -9.35 12.73 -1.92
CA THR A 171 -9.72 14.07 -2.34
C THR A 171 -11.24 14.26 -2.24
N GLY A 172 -11.98 13.31 -2.78
CA GLY A 172 -13.44 13.28 -2.77
C GLY A 172 -14.04 11.94 -2.31
N GLY A 173 -13.23 11.06 -1.68
CA GLY A 173 -13.66 9.72 -1.25
C GLY A 173 -12.66 8.60 -1.56
N SER A 174 -11.49 8.93 -2.15
CA SER A 174 -10.59 7.92 -2.73
C SER A 174 -9.84 7.01 -1.72
N ILE A 175 -10.10 7.12 -0.42
CA ILE A 175 -9.79 6.12 0.60
C ILE A 175 -11.09 5.50 1.11
N ARG A 176 -12.06 6.31 1.53
CA ARG A 176 -13.27 5.88 2.20
C ARG A 176 -14.14 4.97 1.32
N GLN A 177 -14.30 5.32 0.04
CA GLN A 177 -15.11 4.54 -0.90
C GLN A 177 -14.47 3.18 -1.22
N PRO A 178 -13.20 3.06 -1.65
CA PRO A 178 -12.61 1.75 -1.90
C PRO A 178 -12.48 0.90 -0.61
N ALA A 179 -12.29 1.51 0.58
CA ALA A 179 -12.35 0.79 1.84
C ALA A 179 -13.72 0.12 2.05
N SER A 180 -14.81 0.85 1.80
CA SER A 180 -16.17 0.33 1.87
C SER A 180 -16.41 -0.80 0.86
N PHE A 181 -15.95 -0.65 -0.39
CA PHE A 181 -16.15 -1.63 -1.45
C PHE A 181 -15.37 -2.93 -1.22
N CYS A 182 -14.19 -2.85 -0.61
CA CYS A 182 -13.33 -3.99 -0.31
C CYS A 182 -13.53 -4.57 1.10
N GLY A 183 -14.40 -3.97 1.93
CA GLY A 183 -14.68 -4.45 3.29
C GLY A 183 -13.48 -4.31 4.25
N VAL A 184 -12.70 -3.23 4.12
CA VAL A 184 -11.55 -2.92 4.97
C VAL A 184 -11.70 -1.57 5.66
N VAL A 185 -10.84 -1.27 6.64
CA VAL A 185 -10.79 0.04 7.28
C VAL A 185 -9.97 1.00 6.42
N GLY A 186 -10.52 2.19 6.16
CA GLY A 186 -9.80 3.29 5.50
C GLY A 186 -9.94 4.57 6.31
N ILE A 187 -8.81 5.19 6.68
CA ILE A 187 -8.81 6.45 7.43
C ILE A 187 -8.30 7.59 6.54
N LYS A 188 -9.16 8.59 6.37
CA LYS A 188 -8.78 9.90 5.83
C LYS A 188 -8.66 10.87 7.01
N PRO A 189 -7.45 11.26 7.41
CA PRO A 189 -7.26 12.27 8.46
C PRO A 189 -7.84 13.63 8.05
N THR A 190 -7.93 14.55 9.01
CA THR A 190 -8.24 15.94 8.73
C THR A 190 -7.21 16.54 7.76
N TYR A 191 -7.67 17.34 6.80
CA TYR A 191 -6.81 18.00 5.82
C TYR A 191 -5.63 18.72 6.50
N GLY A 192 -4.43 18.46 5.98
CA GLY A 192 -3.19 19.07 6.47
C GLY A 192 -2.51 18.35 7.63
N LEU A 193 -3.10 17.31 8.23
CA LEU A 193 -2.43 16.53 9.29
C LEU A 193 -1.24 15.71 8.75
N CYS A 194 -1.33 15.20 7.52
CA CYS A 194 -0.22 14.54 6.84
C CYS A 194 0.30 15.45 5.73
N SER A 195 1.62 15.62 5.65
CA SER A 195 2.24 16.36 4.55
C SER A 195 1.97 15.68 3.20
N ARG A 196 1.67 16.49 2.20
CA ARG A 196 1.50 16.06 0.80
C ARG A 196 2.79 16.10 -0.02
N TRP A 197 3.93 16.42 0.61
CA TRP A 197 5.21 16.42 -0.07
C TRP A 197 5.50 15.07 -0.73
N GLY A 198 5.81 15.09 -2.03
CA GLY A 198 6.12 13.89 -2.80
C GLY A 198 4.89 13.04 -3.18
N ILE A 199 3.69 13.61 -3.14
CA ILE A 199 2.47 12.97 -3.65
C ILE A 199 2.07 13.70 -4.95
N ALA A 200 1.87 12.97 -6.04
CA ALA A 200 1.33 13.54 -7.27
C ALA A 200 -0.09 14.06 -7.00
N ALA A 201 -0.34 15.33 -7.31
CA ALA A 201 -1.58 16.00 -6.96
C ALA A 201 -2.74 15.63 -7.90
N PHE A 202 -3.94 15.48 -7.36
CA PHE A 202 -5.20 15.58 -8.09
C PHE A 202 -5.79 16.99 -7.90
N ALA A 203 -6.14 17.36 -6.68
CA ALA A 203 -6.64 18.69 -6.31
C ALA A 203 -5.99 19.10 -4.99
N SER A 204 -4.89 19.84 -5.07
CA SER A 204 -4.00 20.13 -3.93
C SER A 204 -4.68 20.74 -2.71
N SER A 205 -5.78 21.48 -2.89
CA SER A 205 -6.58 22.07 -1.79
C SER A 205 -7.49 21.07 -1.08
N LEU A 206 -7.60 19.83 -1.57
CA LEU A 206 -8.47 18.78 -1.04
C LEU A 206 -7.74 17.46 -0.80
N ASP A 207 -6.61 17.22 -1.47
CA ASP A 207 -5.86 15.97 -1.36
C ASP A 207 -5.38 15.74 0.07
N GLN A 208 -5.58 14.52 0.56
CA GLN A 208 -5.13 14.09 1.87
C GLN A 208 -4.58 12.67 1.80
N ALA A 209 -3.39 12.47 2.35
CA ALA A 209 -2.85 11.13 2.57
C ALA A 209 -3.57 10.44 3.74
N GLY A 210 -3.67 9.11 3.66
CA GLY A 210 -4.20 8.28 4.73
C GLY A 210 -3.91 6.81 4.46
N VAL A 211 -4.56 5.92 5.19
CA VAL A 211 -4.16 4.52 5.26
C VAL A 211 -5.35 3.56 5.13
N PHE A 212 -5.02 2.32 4.75
CA PHE A 212 -5.90 1.17 4.81
C PHE A 212 -5.32 0.10 5.74
N SER A 213 -6.18 -0.60 6.45
CA SER A 213 -5.83 -1.78 7.25
C SER A 213 -7.04 -2.69 7.44
N LYS A 214 -6.84 -3.84 8.09
CA LYS A 214 -7.95 -4.76 8.39
C LYS A 214 -8.81 -4.35 9.58
N ASN A 215 -8.25 -3.59 10.51
CA ASN A 215 -8.91 -3.16 11.72
C ASN A 215 -8.47 -1.74 12.12
N VAL A 216 -9.26 -1.11 13.01
CA VAL A 216 -9.03 0.28 13.43
C VAL A 216 -7.73 0.43 14.22
N THR A 217 -7.36 -0.57 15.02
CA THR A 217 -6.11 -0.53 15.81
C THR A 217 -4.88 -0.45 14.89
N ASP A 218 -4.82 -1.29 13.87
CA ASP A 218 -3.73 -1.24 12.89
C ASP A 218 -3.71 0.08 12.11
N ALA A 219 -4.90 0.60 11.74
CA ALA A 219 -5.01 1.90 11.08
C ALA A 219 -4.50 3.06 11.96
N SER A 220 -4.63 2.95 13.29
CA SER A 220 -4.13 3.96 14.22
C SER A 220 -2.61 3.90 14.47
N ILE A 221 -1.99 2.78 14.14
CA ILE A 221 -0.53 2.60 14.21
C ILE A 221 0.15 3.21 12.98
N LEU A 222 -0.54 3.16 11.83
CA LEU A 222 -0.06 3.65 10.54
C LEU A 222 -0.24 5.16 10.39
#